data_ff57a0186aca778b9d24efed6ba25bf9
#
_entry.id   ff57a0186aca778b9d24efed6ba25bf9
#
_cell.length_a   1.000
_cell.length_b   1.000
_cell.length_c   1.000
_cell.angle_alpha   90.00
_cell.angle_beta   90.00
_cell.angle_gamma   90.00
#
_symmetry.space_group_name_H-M   'P 1'
#
loop_
_entity.id
_entity.type
_entity.pdbx_description
1 polymer ?
#
loop_
_entity_poly.entity_id
_entity_poly.type
_entity_poly.pdbx_seq_one_letter_code
_entity_poly.pdbx_strand_id
1 'polypeptide(L)'
;MVQTCIFYGTKLTIMKRILTILTALAVIWGCEKPTTEVEKIEGLTIQNFPVIDGSDSTTPLRQILAARLLGLDYRWERRPFADGDIFQALISPDGCTDDDWHTLNADKLQENNTHASFINLIDGKVDVILTARSISRDEKAYSQEKGVELIEKPIARDAFIFLINPDNPVSSLTISQIQDIYTGKITNWKEVGGEDRPITAYTRNRNSGSQEKMETLVMAGLEMIEGTEMSVGQTMMSPYYQIGGDISGIGYTPFYYYDTIVNNGETKAVGVNGTVPSKKTIKDRSYPYCTEIYAAVRADIDRTSLAWLLFEYLSSGSGIRIIEESGYIRL
;
A
#
# COMPACT_ATOMS: atom_id res chain seq x y z
N MET A 1 -62.25 59.64 32.67
CA MET A 1 -61.65 60.34 33.85
C MET A 1 -60.17 60.34 33.61
N VAL A 2 -59.69 61.42 33.16
CA VAL A 2 -58.86 62.41 33.88
C VAL A 2 -57.49 61.89 34.16
N GLN A 3 -56.56 62.33 33.32
CA GLN A 3 -55.51 63.32 33.56
C GLN A 3 -54.32 62.68 34.36
N THR A 4 -53.02 62.90 34.11
CA THR A 4 -52.35 64.13 33.81
C THR A 4 -50.90 63.80 33.32
N CYS A 5 -50.45 64.57 32.34
CA CYS A 5 -49.04 64.79 32.02
C CYS A 5 -48.26 65.34 33.22
N ILE A 6 -46.95 65.15 33.31
CA ILE A 6 -46.01 66.22 33.61
C ILE A 6 -44.64 65.92 33.00
N PHE A 7 -44.15 66.87 32.26
CA PHE A 7 -42.79 67.11 31.75
C PHE A 7 -41.79 67.42 32.87
N TYR A 8 -40.56 67.15 32.63
CA TYR A 8 -39.31 67.85 32.92
C TYR A 8 -38.19 66.88 32.82
N GLY A 9 -37.07 67.07 32.20
CA GLY A 9 -36.41 68.28 31.71
C GLY A 9 -35.07 67.86 31.11
N THR A 10 -34.73 68.50 30.10
CA THR A 10 -33.50 68.48 29.36
C THR A 10 -32.23 68.57 30.22
N LYS A 11 -31.31 67.64 30.10
CA LYS A 11 -29.87 67.98 30.19
C LYS A 11 -29.11 67.31 29.07
N LEU A 12 -28.80 68.15 28.12
CA LEU A 12 -27.84 67.97 27.06
C LEU A 12 -26.49 67.80 27.69
N THR A 13 -25.97 66.57 27.72
CA THR A 13 -24.57 66.33 28.00
C THR A 13 -23.96 65.78 26.72
N ILE A 14 -23.17 66.61 26.09
CA ILE A 14 -22.31 66.29 24.98
C ILE A 14 -21.27 65.27 25.49
N MET A 15 -21.58 64.00 25.34
CA MET A 15 -20.57 62.96 25.46
C MET A 15 -20.04 62.67 24.05
N LYS A 16 -18.83 63.08 23.85
CA LYS A 16 -18.00 62.81 22.70
C LYS A 16 -18.20 61.37 22.26
N ARG A 17 -18.77 61.15 21.09
CA ARG A 17 -18.72 59.91 20.36
C ARG A 17 -17.26 59.69 19.98
N ILE A 18 -16.52 59.00 20.80
CA ILE A 18 -15.31 58.29 20.34
C ILE A 18 -15.86 57.14 19.55
N LEU A 19 -15.88 57.32 18.25
CA LEU A 19 -16.08 56.28 17.28
C LEU A 19 -14.83 55.39 17.32
N THR A 20 -14.79 54.46 18.22
CA THR A 20 -13.79 53.40 18.21
C THR A 20 -14.19 52.52 17.01
N ILE A 21 -13.53 52.77 15.90
CA ILE A 21 -13.51 51.82 14.78
C ILE A 21 -12.75 50.61 15.32
N LEU A 22 -13.48 49.65 15.87
CA LEU A 22 -13.03 48.28 15.97
C LEU A 22 -12.91 47.78 14.52
N THR A 23 -11.76 47.99 13.93
CA THR A 23 -11.32 47.14 12.84
C THR A 23 -11.22 45.74 13.42
N ALA A 24 -12.31 44.98 13.32
CA ALA A 24 -12.26 43.53 13.39
C ALA A 24 -11.29 43.10 12.27
N LEU A 25 -10.02 42.92 12.61
CA LEU A 25 -9.17 42.02 11.86
C LEU A 25 -9.86 40.67 12.01
N ALA A 26 -10.73 40.37 11.06
CA ALA A 26 -11.05 39.01 10.72
C ALA A 26 -9.72 38.41 10.27
N VAL A 27 -8.99 37.79 11.22
CA VAL A 27 -8.01 36.78 10.89
C VAL A 27 -8.85 35.72 10.21
N ILE A 28 -8.94 35.79 8.90
CA ILE A 28 -9.36 34.69 8.05
C ILE A 28 -8.24 33.66 8.27
N TRP A 29 -8.38 32.86 9.32
CA TRP A 29 -7.83 31.54 9.28
C TRP A 29 -8.57 30.83 8.15
N GLY A 30 -8.14 31.13 6.94
CA GLY A 30 -8.37 30.22 5.87
C GLY A 30 -7.84 28.88 6.36
N CYS A 31 -8.71 27.90 6.57
CA CYS A 31 -8.32 26.52 6.44
C CYS A 31 -7.77 26.43 5.00
N GLU A 32 -6.49 26.74 4.83
CA GLU A 32 -5.76 26.25 3.70
C GLU A 32 -5.92 24.74 3.80
N LYS A 33 -6.78 24.18 2.95
CA LYS A 33 -6.67 22.76 2.63
C LYS A 33 -5.20 22.57 2.36
N PRO A 34 -4.51 21.64 3.07
CA PRO A 34 -3.09 21.43 2.82
C PRO A 34 -2.94 21.30 1.32
N THR A 35 -2.17 22.17 0.72
CA THR A 35 -1.91 22.16 -0.71
C THR A 35 -1.39 20.77 -1.03
N THR A 36 -2.16 19.99 -1.74
CA THR A 36 -1.80 18.64 -2.22
C THR A 36 -0.72 18.72 -3.30
N GLU A 37 -0.15 19.91 -3.47
CA GLU A 37 0.90 20.16 -4.43
C GLU A 37 2.19 19.49 -3.96
N VAL A 38 2.66 18.55 -4.76
CA VAL A 38 3.93 17.87 -4.54
C VAL A 38 5.02 18.58 -5.35
N GLU A 39 6.22 18.61 -4.80
CA GLU A 39 7.38 19.10 -5.55
C GLU A 39 7.60 18.18 -6.77
N LYS A 40 7.79 18.78 -7.94
CA LYS A 40 8.00 18.05 -9.20
C LYS A 40 9.49 17.85 -9.47
N ILE A 41 9.82 16.82 -10.22
CA ILE A 41 11.17 16.63 -10.74
C ILE A 41 11.30 17.52 -12.01
N GLU A 42 12.27 18.42 -12.01
CA GLU A 42 12.49 19.35 -13.12
C GLU A 42 12.79 18.59 -14.42
N GLY A 43 12.19 19.03 -15.52
CA GLY A 43 12.40 18.44 -16.85
C GLY A 43 11.72 17.09 -17.08
N LEU A 44 10.98 16.55 -16.10
CA LEU A 44 10.25 15.30 -16.26
C LEU A 44 9.02 15.47 -17.15
N THR A 45 8.89 14.62 -18.16
CA THR A 45 7.76 14.53 -19.10
C THR A 45 7.33 13.09 -19.25
N ILE A 46 6.21 12.83 -19.91
CA ILE A 46 5.75 11.46 -20.20
C ILE A 46 6.78 10.69 -21.02
N GLN A 47 7.36 11.33 -22.04
CA GLN A 47 8.28 10.69 -22.97
C GLN A 47 9.60 10.28 -22.31
N ASN A 48 10.09 11.08 -21.37
CA ASN A 48 11.34 10.79 -20.64
C ASN A 48 11.12 10.24 -19.23
N PHE A 49 9.87 9.91 -18.86
CA PHE A 49 9.57 9.27 -17.58
C PHE A 49 10.35 7.96 -17.47
N PRO A 50 11.02 7.70 -16.36
CA PRO A 50 11.74 6.44 -16.15
C PRO A 50 10.80 5.24 -16.28
N VAL A 51 11.32 4.14 -16.83
CA VAL A 51 10.57 2.87 -16.86
C VAL A 51 10.54 2.28 -15.45
N ILE A 52 9.35 2.21 -14.87
CA ILE A 52 9.15 1.68 -13.51
C ILE A 52 8.43 0.34 -13.60
N ASP A 53 8.97 -0.68 -12.93
CA ASP A 53 8.33 -1.99 -12.76
C ASP A 53 8.11 -2.27 -11.27
N GLY A 54 7.47 -3.37 -10.93
CA GLY A 54 7.30 -3.73 -9.51
C GLY A 54 6.31 -4.83 -9.24
N SER A 55 6.12 -5.10 -7.96
CA SER A 55 5.12 -6.05 -7.47
C SER A 55 3.70 -5.58 -7.79
N ASP A 56 2.77 -6.50 -8.00
CA ASP A 56 1.35 -6.18 -8.26
C ASP A 56 0.76 -5.26 -7.18
N SER A 57 1.14 -5.47 -5.91
CA SER A 57 0.69 -4.61 -4.82
C SER A 57 1.18 -3.16 -4.91
N THR A 58 2.26 -2.88 -5.66
CA THR A 58 2.78 -1.51 -5.82
C THR A 58 2.21 -0.78 -7.04
N THR A 59 1.34 -1.40 -7.82
CA THR A 59 0.70 -0.78 -8.99
C THR A 59 0.01 0.55 -8.65
N PRO A 60 -0.82 0.67 -7.60
CA PRO A 60 -1.42 1.95 -7.27
C PRO A 60 -0.39 3.04 -6.94
N LEU A 61 0.68 2.69 -6.22
CA LEU A 61 1.75 3.64 -5.91
C LEU A 61 2.45 4.14 -7.18
N ARG A 62 2.76 3.25 -8.14
CA ARG A 62 3.38 3.64 -9.43
C ARG A 62 2.48 4.58 -10.22
N GLN A 63 1.18 4.29 -10.30
CA GLN A 63 0.20 5.12 -10.99
C GLN A 63 0.08 6.52 -10.35
N ILE A 64 -0.09 6.58 -9.03
CA ILE A 64 -0.21 7.86 -8.31
C ILE A 64 1.08 8.67 -8.38
N LEU A 65 2.24 8.01 -8.26
CA LEU A 65 3.54 8.67 -8.40
C LEU A 65 3.69 9.35 -9.76
N ALA A 66 3.41 8.62 -10.84
CA ALA A 66 3.47 9.17 -12.18
C ALA A 66 2.46 10.32 -12.39
N ALA A 67 1.21 10.12 -11.96
CA ALA A 67 0.17 11.16 -12.05
C ALA A 67 0.59 12.44 -11.33
N ARG A 68 1.04 12.33 -10.09
CA ARG A 68 1.45 13.51 -9.29
C ARG A 68 2.66 14.23 -9.85
N LEU A 69 3.67 13.51 -10.30
CA LEU A 69 4.88 14.10 -10.88
C LEU A 69 4.62 14.77 -12.24
N LEU A 70 3.75 14.20 -13.06
CA LEU A 70 3.40 14.72 -14.38
C LEU A 70 2.28 15.76 -14.34
N GLY A 71 1.57 15.89 -13.22
CA GLY A 71 0.42 16.80 -13.10
C GLY A 71 -0.83 16.27 -13.79
N LEU A 72 -0.96 14.95 -13.85
CA LEU A 72 -2.13 14.25 -14.37
C LEU A 72 -3.11 13.91 -13.26
N ASP A 73 -4.38 13.77 -13.61
CA ASP A 73 -5.38 13.26 -12.70
C ASP A 73 -5.31 11.72 -12.61
N TYR A 74 -5.70 11.19 -11.46
CA TYR A 74 -5.90 9.77 -11.27
C TYR A 74 -7.18 9.53 -10.47
N ARG A 75 -7.72 8.31 -10.59
CA ARG A 75 -8.90 7.90 -9.85
C ARG A 75 -8.75 6.46 -9.35
N TRP A 76 -9.38 6.17 -8.23
CA TRP A 76 -9.53 4.81 -7.76
C TRP A 76 -10.75 4.18 -8.41
N GLU A 77 -10.54 3.04 -9.05
CA GLU A 77 -11.60 2.31 -9.73
C GLU A 77 -11.69 0.88 -9.20
N ARG A 78 -12.91 0.38 -9.10
CA ARG A 78 -13.16 -1.03 -8.92
C ARG A 78 -13.09 -1.70 -10.28
N ARG A 79 -12.21 -2.68 -10.40
CA ARG A 79 -12.03 -3.44 -11.65
C ARG A 79 -12.41 -4.89 -11.41
N PRO A 80 -13.31 -5.46 -12.25
CA PRO A 80 -13.67 -6.85 -12.17
C PRO A 80 -12.55 -7.73 -12.73
N PHE A 81 -12.23 -8.78 -12.00
CA PHE A 81 -11.37 -9.88 -12.44
C PHE A 81 -12.14 -11.20 -12.28
N ALA A 82 -11.65 -12.27 -12.91
CA ALA A 82 -12.30 -13.59 -12.82
C ALA A 82 -12.44 -14.10 -11.38
N ASP A 83 -11.48 -13.75 -10.52
CA ASP A 83 -11.39 -14.21 -9.13
C ASP A 83 -11.91 -13.16 -8.13
N GLY A 84 -12.60 -12.10 -8.59
CA GLY A 84 -13.15 -11.04 -7.73
C GLY A 84 -12.68 -9.63 -8.12
N ASP A 85 -13.32 -8.63 -7.54
CA ASP A 85 -13.03 -7.23 -7.83
C ASP A 85 -11.81 -6.73 -7.04
N ILE A 86 -11.00 -5.91 -7.68
CA ILE A 86 -9.92 -5.16 -7.03
C ILE A 86 -10.16 -3.66 -7.13
N PHE A 87 -9.65 -2.92 -6.16
CA PHE A 87 -9.57 -1.46 -6.18
C PHE A 87 -8.17 -1.04 -6.65
N GLN A 88 -8.09 -0.27 -7.72
CA GLN A 88 -6.83 0.13 -8.31
C GLN A 88 -6.83 1.62 -8.63
N ALA A 89 -5.77 2.33 -8.28
CA ALA A 89 -5.54 3.68 -8.75
C ALA A 89 -5.06 3.62 -10.20
N LEU A 90 -5.69 4.39 -11.06
CA LEU A 90 -5.35 4.49 -12.48
C LEU A 90 -5.26 5.96 -12.88
N ILE A 91 -4.28 6.28 -13.70
CA ILE A 91 -4.18 7.59 -14.33
C ILE A 91 -5.40 7.79 -15.22
N SER A 92 -6.07 8.95 -15.05
CA SER A 92 -7.19 9.31 -15.92
C SER A 92 -6.69 9.57 -17.34
N PRO A 93 -7.38 9.09 -18.38
CA PRO A 93 -7.07 9.48 -19.73
C PRO A 93 -7.38 10.96 -20.01
N ASP A 94 -8.21 11.57 -19.14
CA ASP A 94 -8.53 13.00 -19.25
C ASP A 94 -7.28 13.84 -18.94
N GLY A 95 -6.89 14.72 -19.87
CA GLY A 95 -5.74 15.62 -19.69
C GLY A 95 -4.44 15.14 -20.35
N CYS A 96 -4.42 14.00 -21.02
CA CYS A 96 -3.33 13.57 -21.90
C CYS A 96 -3.87 13.09 -23.25
N THR A 97 -3.00 13.01 -24.26
CA THR A 97 -3.36 12.39 -25.54
C THR A 97 -3.44 10.87 -25.41
N ASP A 98 -4.13 10.20 -26.33
CA ASP A 98 -4.19 8.73 -26.35
C ASP A 98 -2.78 8.12 -26.46
N ASP A 99 -1.89 8.73 -27.25
CA ASP A 99 -0.50 8.28 -27.40
C ASP A 99 0.29 8.47 -26.11
N ASP A 100 0.13 9.58 -25.39
CA ASP A 100 0.78 9.83 -24.11
C ASP A 100 0.28 8.85 -23.04
N TRP A 101 -1.03 8.62 -22.99
CA TRP A 101 -1.63 7.67 -22.06
C TRP A 101 -1.12 6.24 -22.32
N HIS A 102 -1.06 5.86 -23.61
CA HIS A 102 -0.51 4.56 -24.01
C HIS A 102 0.96 4.43 -23.64
N THR A 103 1.79 5.42 -24.00
CA THR A 103 3.21 5.46 -23.65
C THR A 103 3.41 5.28 -22.15
N LEU A 104 2.65 6.01 -21.34
CA LEU A 104 2.80 5.96 -19.89
C LEU A 104 2.41 4.59 -19.33
N ASN A 105 1.26 4.03 -19.72
CA ASN A 105 0.75 2.79 -19.13
C ASN A 105 1.32 1.51 -19.75
N ALA A 106 1.71 1.53 -21.03
CA ALA A 106 2.27 0.34 -21.68
C ALA A 106 3.80 0.30 -21.62
N ASP A 107 4.47 1.46 -21.78
CA ASP A 107 5.93 1.48 -21.91
C ASP A 107 6.64 1.88 -20.60
N LYS A 108 6.04 2.78 -19.79
CA LYS A 108 6.69 3.36 -18.62
C LYS A 108 6.30 2.72 -17.28
N LEU A 109 5.04 2.31 -17.14
CA LEU A 109 4.52 1.72 -15.91
C LEU A 109 4.28 0.22 -16.10
N GLN A 110 5.37 -0.55 -16.04
CA GLN A 110 5.35 -1.99 -16.24
C GLN A 110 4.68 -2.71 -15.06
N GLU A 111 3.98 -3.80 -15.33
CA GLU A 111 3.26 -4.59 -14.33
C GLU A 111 3.72 -6.06 -14.39
N ASN A 112 4.81 -6.35 -13.69
CA ASN A 112 5.34 -7.68 -13.52
C ASN A 112 5.28 -8.10 -12.04
N ASN A 113 5.45 -9.37 -11.75
CA ASN A 113 5.57 -9.82 -10.37
C ASN A 113 6.95 -9.40 -9.78
N THR A 114 7.10 -9.53 -8.46
CA THR A 114 8.33 -9.14 -7.75
C THR A 114 9.59 -9.76 -8.36
N HIS A 115 9.57 -11.06 -8.66
CA HIS A 115 10.73 -11.76 -9.23
C HIS A 115 11.09 -11.22 -10.63
N ALA A 116 10.10 -11.13 -11.52
CA ALA A 116 10.34 -10.64 -12.88
C ALA A 116 10.84 -9.19 -12.88
N SER A 117 10.36 -8.34 -11.97
CA SER A 117 10.85 -6.95 -11.85
C SER A 117 12.32 -6.88 -11.49
N PHE A 118 12.81 -7.73 -10.58
CA PHE A 118 14.25 -7.80 -10.28
C PHE A 118 15.07 -8.27 -11.48
N ILE A 119 14.59 -9.29 -12.19
CA ILE A 119 15.25 -9.77 -13.42
C ILE A 119 15.30 -8.66 -14.48
N ASN A 120 14.19 -7.94 -14.68
CA ASN A 120 14.11 -6.83 -15.63
C ASN A 120 15.07 -5.69 -15.26
N LEU A 121 15.21 -5.37 -13.97
CA LEU A 121 16.16 -4.36 -13.51
C LEU A 121 17.62 -4.80 -13.73
N ILE A 122 17.96 -6.05 -13.38
CA ILE A 122 19.30 -6.61 -13.58
C ILE A 122 19.66 -6.63 -15.07
N ASP A 123 18.71 -6.99 -15.92
CA ASP A 123 18.88 -7.02 -17.39
C ASP A 123 18.91 -5.62 -18.04
N GLY A 124 18.65 -4.55 -17.26
CA GLY A 124 18.61 -3.17 -17.77
C GLY A 124 17.39 -2.86 -18.65
N LYS A 125 16.30 -3.62 -18.51
CA LYS A 125 15.05 -3.40 -19.25
C LYS A 125 14.16 -2.32 -18.60
N VAL A 126 14.37 -2.05 -17.32
CA VAL A 126 13.67 -1.05 -16.52
C VAL A 126 14.67 -0.25 -15.69
N ASP A 127 14.28 0.96 -15.31
CA ASP A 127 15.16 1.92 -14.64
C ASP A 127 15.03 1.85 -13.12
N VAL A 128 13.82 1.67 -12.62
CA VAL A 128 13.47 1.66 -11.19
C VAL A 128 12.46 0.55 -10.93
N ILE A 129 12.58 -0.14 -9.82
CA ILE A 129 11.54 -1.08 -9.38
C ILE A 129 11.01 -0.71 -8.01
N LEU A 130 9.69 -0.94 -7.80
CA LEU A 130 9.02 -0.84 -6.51
C LEU A 130 8.52 -2.21 -6.10
N THR A 131 9.07 -2.77 -5.04
CA THR A 131 8.86 -4.19 -4.69
C THR A 131 8.37 -4.38 -3.26
N ALA A 132 7.59 -5.43 -3.05
CA ALA A 132 7.03 -5.76 -1.74
C ALA A 132 8.03 -6.47 -0.80
N ARG A 133 9.26 -6.68 -1.21
CA ARG A 133 10.37 -7.23 -0.44
C ARG A 133 11.70 -6.78 -1.05
N SER A 134 12.80 -6.93 -0.33
CA SER A 134 14.13 -6.77 -0.90
C SER A 134 14.50 -7.94 -1.83
N ILE A 135 15.65 -7.84 -2.48
CA ILE A 135 16.19 -8.86 -3.39
C ILE A 135 16.32 -10.22 -2.69
N SER A 136 15.82 -11.28 -3.33
CA SER A 136 15.91 -12.65 -2.86
C SER A 136 17.31 -13.25 -3.08
N ARG A 137 17.53 -14.45 -2.53
CA ARG A 137 18.78 -15.19 -2.72
C ARG A 137 19.04 -15.51 -4.19
N ASP A 138 18.00 -15.95 -4.91
CA ASP A 138 18.14 -16.37 -6.32
C ASP A 138 18.37 -15.16 -7.23
N GLU A 139 17.66 -14.07 -7.00
CA GLU A 139 17.86 -12.80 -7.71
C GLU A 139 19.24 -12.21 -7.43
N LYS A 140 19.74 -12.32 -6.20
CA LYS A 140 21.09 -11.91 -5.84
C LYS A 140 22.16 -12.76 -6.54
N ALA A 141 21.93 -14.07 -6.65
CA ALA A 141 22.82 -14.94 -7.40
C ALA A 141 22.84 -14.57 -8.89
N TYR A 142 21.68 -14.29 -9.48
CA TYR A 142 21.57 -13.82 -10.86
C TYR A 142 22.25 -12.47 -11.07
N SER A 143 22.06 -11.53 -10.15
CA SER A 143 22.75 -10.23 -10.16
C SER A 143 24.27 -10.38 -10.16
N GLN A 144 24.80 -11.28 -9.32
CA GLN A 144 26.22 -11.60 -9.26
C GLN A 144 26.72 -12.25 -10.56
N GLU A 145 25.97 -13.20 -11.15
CA GLU A 145 26.29 -13.81 -12.44
C GLU A 145 26.40 -12.77 -13.56
N LYS A 146 25.50 -11.78 -13.56
CA LYS A 146 25.49 -10.67 -14.52
C LYS A 146 26.53 -9.58 -14.22
N GLY A 147 27.18 -9.62 -13.07
CA GLY A 147 28.11 -8.56 -12.64
C GLY A 147 27.40 -7.23 -12.38
N VAL A 148 26.12 -7.25 -12.00
CA VAL A 148 25.30 -6.07 -11.73
C VAL A 148 25.09 -5.96 -10.22
N GLU A 149 25.35 -4.78 -9.65
CA GLU A 149 24.99 -4.46 -8.28
C GLU A 149 23.71 -3.61 -8.25
N LEU A 150 22.89 -3.82 -7.23
CA LEU A 150 21.68 -3.04 -7.01
C LEU A 150 21.82 -2.17 -5.76
N ILE A 151 21.18 -1.01 -5.81
CA ILE A 151 20.95 -0.14 -4.64
C ILE A 151 19.48 -0.24 -4.30
N GLU A 152 19.19 -0.68 -3.09
CA GLU A 152 17.85 -0.78 -2.54
C GLU A 152 17.70 0.14 -1.34
N LYS A 153 16.48 0.67 -1.18
CA LYS A 153 16.08 1.35 0.06
C LYS A 153 14.63 1.06 0.41
N PRO A 154 14.29 0.91 1.69
CA PRO A 154 12.90 0.87 2.12
C PRO A 154 12.26 2.24 1.90
N ILE A 155 11.00 2.25 1.43
CA ILE A 155 10.24 3.48 1.16
C ILE A 155 8.91 3.54 1.91
N ALA A 156 8.37 2.39 2.31
CA ALA A 156 7.10 2.30 3.03
C ALA A 156 7.07 1.07 3.94
N ARG A 157 6.11 1.05 4.87
CA ARG A 157 5.78 -0.13 5.68
C ARG A 157 4.56 -0.84 5.14
N ASP A 158 4.59 -2.15 5.29
CA ASP A 158 3.50 -3.08 5.07
C ASP A 158 3.57 -4.18 6.14
N ALA A 159 2.72 -5.18 6.05
CA ALA A 159 2.80 -6.38 6.87
C ALA A 159 2.40 -7.62 6.06
N PHE A 160 2.86 -8.76 6.53
CA PHE A 160 2.43 -10.06 6.05
C PHE A 160 1.40 -10.61 7.02
N ILE A 161 0.18 -10.83 6.54
CA ILE A 161 -0.97 -11.17 7.37
C ILE A 161 -1.60 -12.50 6.98
N PHE A 162 -2.35 -13.08 7.90
CA PHE A 162 -3.09 -14.31 7.69
C PHE A 162 -4.59 -14.01 7.57
N LEU A 163 -5.23 -14.67 6.62
CA LEU A 163 -6.65 -14.56 6.33
C LEU A 163 -7.36 -15.84 6.69
N ILE A 164 -8.56 -15.71 7.24
CA ILE A 164 -9.53 -16.79 7.45
C ILE A 164 -10.92 -16.32 7.02
N ASN A 165 -11.84 -17.26 6.90
CA ASN A 165 -13.24 -16.95 6.63
C ASN A 165 -13.84 -16.12 7.80
N PRO A 166 -14.68 -15.10 7.54
CA PRO A 166 -15.30 -14.28 8.58
C PRO A 166 -16.08 -15.08 9.63
N ASP A 167 -16.70 -16.19 9.23
CA ASP A 167 -17.51 -17.04 10.11
C ASP A 167 -16.66 -17.98 11.00
N ASN A 168 -15.38 -18.11 10.75
CA ASN A 168 -14.49 -18.86 11.64
C ASN A 168 -14.30 -18.09 12.96
N PRO A 169 -14.58 -18.69 14.16
CA PRO A 169 -14.53 -17.96 15.43
C PRO A 169 -13.14 -17.57 15.91
N VAL A 170 -12.07 -18.14 15.33
CA VAL A 170 -10.68 -17.83 15.71
C VAL A 170 -10.37 -16.37 15.43
N SER A 171 -9.83 -15.67 16.43
CA SER A 171 -9.46 -14.26 16.31
C SER A 171 -7.95 -14.01 16.33
N SER A 172 -7.17 -14.94 16.88
CA SER A 172 -5.71 -14.83 16.95
C SER A 172 -5.05 -16.21 16.99
N LEU A 173 -3.88 -16.32 16.39
CA LEU A 173 -3.01 -17.47 16.43
C LEU A 173 -1.63 -17.04 16.97
N THR A 174 -0.95 -17.94 17.66
CA THR A 174 0.48 -17.71 17.96
C THR A 174 1.33 -18.02 16.72
N ILE A 175 2.55 -17.50 16.69
CA ILE A 175 3.53 -17.82 15.64
C ILE A 175 3.72 -19.35 15.53
N SER A 176 3.87 -20.03 16.67
CA SER A 176 4.02 -21.48 16.69
C SER A 176 2.80 -22.21 16.12
N GLN A 177 1.57 -21.76 16.45
CA GLN A 177 0.36 -22.36 15.88
C GLN A 177 0.29 -22.20 14.37
N ILE A 178 0.66 -21.03 13.84
CA ILE A 178 0.74 -20.80 12.39
C ILE A 178 1.75 -21.76 11.76
N GLN A 179 2.95 -21.86 12.31
CA GLN A 179 3.97 -22.79 11.86
C GLN A 179 3.51 -24.25 11.94
N ASP A 180 2.84 -24.64 13.03
CA ASP A 180 2.33 -26.00 13.22
C ASP A 180 1.18 -26.33 12.26
N ILE A 181 0.35 -25.36 11.89
CA ILE A 181 -0.66 -25.52 10.83
C ILE A 181 0.04 -25.77 9.48
N TYR A 182 0.99 -24.95 9.11
CA TYR A 182 1.65 -25.06 7.80
C TYR A 182 2.72 -26.18 7.73
N THR A 183 3.09 -26.80 8.84
CA THR A 183 3.86 -28.04 8.87
C THR A 183 2.97 -29.28 8.99
N GLY A 184 1.64 -29.12 9.08
CA GLY A 184 0.69 -30.23 9.22
C GLY A 184 0.60 -30.86 10.59
N LYS A 185 1.19 -30.28 11.63
CA LYS A 185 1.09 -30.76 13.02
C LYS A 185 -0.28 -30.42 13.64
N ILE A 186 -0.81 -29.25 13.34
CA ILE A 186 -2.17 -28.82 13.70
C ILE A 186 -3.02 -28.93 12.44
N THR A 187 -4.06 -29.76 12.47
CA THR A 187 -4.89 -30.07 11.31
C THR A 187 -6.37 -29.79 11.55
N ASN A 188 -6.73 -29.37 12.75
CA ASN A 188 -8.12 -29.11 13.11
C ASN A 188 -8.23 -27.79 13.89
N TRP A 189 -9.21 -26.96 13.53
CA TRP A 189 -9.43 -25.66 14.14
C TRP A 189 -9.71 -25.74 15.64
N LYS A 190 -10.28 -26.84 16.17
CA LYS A 190 -10.49 -27.02 17.60
C LYS A 190 -9.21 -26.98 18.44
N GLU A 191 -8.08 -27.33 17.84
CA GLU A 191 -6.77 -27.33 18.50
C GLU A 191 -6.26 -25.91 18.81
N VAL A 192 -6.86 -24.91 18.13
CA VAL A 192 -6.54 -23.50 18.27
C VAL A 192 -7.73 -22.64 18.69
N GLY A 193 -8.75 -23.27 19.28
CA GLY A 193 -9.92 -22.58 19.85
C GLY A 193 -11.07 -22.32 18.86
N GLY A 194 -11.03 -22.93 17.69
CA GLY A 194 -12.10 -22.91 16.71
C GLY A 194 -13.08 -24.10 16.86
N GLU A 195 -13.91 -24.28 15.85
CA GLU A 195 -14.84 -25.41 15.77
C GLU A 195 -14.12 -26.74 15.44
N ASP A 196 -14.78 -27.87 15.70
CA ASP A 196 -14.27 -29.18 15.28
C ASP A 196 -14.39 -29.36 13.77
N ARG A 197 -13.40 -28.83 13.05
CA ARG A 197 -13.36 -28.72 11.62
C ARG A 197 -11.91 -28.85 11.12
N PRO A 198 -11.64 -29.58 10.02
CA PRO A 198 -10.30 -29.65 9.46
C PRO A 198 -9.81 -28.27 9.01
N ILE A 199 -8.50 -28.06 9.01
CA ILE A 199 -7.86 -26.87 8.47
C ILE A 199 -7.43 -27.11 7.03
N THR A 200 -7.83 -26.22 6.11
CA THR A 200 -7.29 -26.15 4.76
C THR A 200 -6.22 -25.04 4.70
N ALA A 201 -4.94 -25.42 4.73
CA ALA A 201 -3.84 -24.48 4.63
C ALA A 201 -3.57 -24.14 3.15
N TYR A 202 -4.03 -22.97 2.71
CA TYR A 202 -3.79 -22.47 1.36
C TYR A 202 -2.38 -21.90 1.25
N THR A 203 -1.70 -22.25 0.15
CA THR A 203 -0.36 -21.77 -0.19
C THR A 203 -0.38 -21.00 -1.50
N ARG A 204 0.74 -20.38 -1.84
CA ARG A 204 0.90 -19.68 -3.11
C ARG A 204 1.90 -20.42 -4.00
N ASN A 205 1.82 -20.16 -5.29
CA ASN A 205 2.80 -20.67 -6.25
C ASN A 205 4.24 -20.24 -5.88
N ARG A 206 5.20 -21.08 -6.19
CA ARG A 206 6.60 -20.98 -5.76
C ARG A 206 7.30 -19.64 -6.08
N ASN A 207 6.92 -19.01 -7.19
CA ASN A 207 7.52 -17.72 -7.62
C ASN A 207 6.74 -16.49 -7.10
N SER A 208 5.79 -16.69 -6.21
CA SER A 208 5.04 -15.61 -5.58
C SER A 208 5.87 -14.96 -4.48
N GLY A 209 5.96 -13.62 -4.48
CA GLY A 209 6.57 -12.88 -3.37
C GLY A 209 5.91 -13.12 -2.01
N SER A 210 4.62 -13.51 -1.99
CA SER A 210 3.95 -13.93 -0.76
C SER A 210 4.40 -15.31 -0.30
N GLN A 211 4.63 -16.25 -1.22
CA GLN A 211 5.19 -17.57 -0.88
C GLN A 211 6.58 -17.43 -0.28
N GLU A 212 7.43 -16.63 -0.88
CA GLU A 212 8.78 -16.40 -0.37
C GLU A 212 8.77 -15.74 1.02
N LYS A 213 7.88 -14.78 1.26
CA LYS A 213 7.70 -14.22 2.62
C LYS A 213 7.23 -15.28 3.62
N MET A 214 6.31 -16.16 3.21
CA MET A 214 5.87 -17.26 4.06
C MET A 214 7.04 -18.17 4.44
N GLU A 215 7.84 -18.58 3.48
CA GLU A 215 8.99 -19.48 3.70
C GLU A 215 10.10 -18.82 4.54
N THR A 216 10.45 -17.58 4.23
CA THR A 216 11.60 -16.91 4.86
C THR A 216 11.27 -16.22 6.17
N LEU A 217 10.13 -15.52 6.25
CA LEU A 217 9.75 -14.72 7.41
C LEU A 217 8.99 -15.54 8.46
N VAL A 218 8.06 -16.40 8.00
CA VAL A 218 7.16 -17.12 8.91
C VAL A 218 7.71 -18.49 9.26
N MET A 219 8.02 -19.29 8.25
CA MET A 219 8.48 -20.67 8.45
C MET A 219 9.93 -20.75 8.90
N ALA A 220 10.77 -19.78 8.52
CA ALA A 220 12.15 -19.66 9.00
C ALA A 220 12.97 -20.97 8.92
N GLY A 221 12.83 -21.70 7.81
CA GLY A 221 13.53 -22.98 7.57
C GLY A 221 12.73 -24.24 7.94
N LEU A 222 11.51 -24.09 8.45
CA LEU A 222 10.60 -25.23 8.61
C LEU A 222 10.04 -25.63 7.24
N GLU A 223 9.94 -26.93 6.97
CA GLU A 223 9.30 -27.45 5.77
C GLU A 223 7.78 -27.30 5.86
N MET A 224 7.20 -26.71 4.82
CA MET A 224 5.75 -26.62 4.67
C MET A 224 5.18 -27.92 4.10
N ILE A 225 3.92 -28.21 4.47
CA ILE A 225 3.15 -29.26 3.78
C ILE A 225 3.04 -28.91 2.31
N GLU A 226 3.05 -29.93 1.46
CA GLU A 226 2.76 -29.76 0.05
C GLU A 226 1.29 -29.37 -0.12
N GLY A 227 1.05 -28.24 -0.80
CA GLY A 227 -0.31 -27.84 -1.18
C GLY A 227 -0.85 -28.75 -2.29
N THR A 228 -2.13 -29.08 -2.23
CA THR A 228 -2.83 -29.73 -3.36
C THR A 228 -3.01 -28.71 -4.50
N GLU A 229 -3.26 -29.17 -5.70
CA GLU A 229 -3.53 -28.29 -6.86
C GLU A 229 -4.67 -27.28 -6.56
N MET A 230 -5.66 -27.68 -5.76
CA MET A 230 -6.78 -26.81 -5.35
C MET A 230 -6.40 -25.82 -4.23
N SER A 231 -5.34 -26.12 -3.45
CA SER A 231 -4.91 -25.27 -2.35
C SER A 231 -3.76 -24.33 -2.69
N VAL A 232 -3.19 -24.41 -3.89
CA VAL A 232 -2.12 -23.53 -4.36
C VAL A 232 -2.69 -22.39 -5.19
N GLY A 233 -2.67 -21.19 -4.61
CA GLY A 233 -3.15 -19.98 -5.29
C GLY A 233 -2.16 -19.45 -6.33
N GLN A 234 -2.65 -19.17 -7.52
CA GLN A 234 -1.85 -18.70 -8.66
C GLN A 234 -1.77 -17.16 -8.75
N THR A 235 -2.79 -16.46 -8.26
CA THR A 235 -2.90 -15.00 -8.34
C THR A 235 -2.94 -14.34 -6.95
N MET A 236 -2.77 -13.03 -6.89
CA MET A 236 -2.92 -12.28 -5.63
C MET A 236 -4.36 -12.31 -5.08
N MET A 237 -5.36 -12.59 -5.93
CA MET A 237 -6.75 -12.74 -5.54
C MET A 237 -7.08 -14.14 -4.98
N SER A 238 -6.27 -15.14 -5.30
CA SER A 238 -6.54 -16.54 -4.90
C SER A 238 -6.84 -16.72 -3.41
N PRO A 239 -6.10 -16.12 -2.45
CA PRO A 239 -6.41 -16.27 -1.02
C PRO A 239 -7.82 -15.78 -0.65
N TYR A 240 -8.28 -14.69 -1.27
CA TYR A 240 -9.59 -14.11 -0.97
C TYR A 240 -10.73 -14.98 -1.50
N TYR A 241 -10.62 -15.38 -2.75
CA TYR A 241 -11.61 -16.26 -3.39
C TYR A 241 -11.71 -17.61 -2.69
N GLN A 242 -10.57 -18.24 -2.42
CA GLN A 242 -10.51 -19.56 -1.79
C GLN A 242 -11.06 -19.52 -0.35
N ILE A 243 -10.64 -18.55 0.47
CA ILE A 243 -11.01 -18.45 1.89
C ILE A 243 -12.43 -17.91 2.04
N GLY A 244 -12.87 -16.98 1.19
CA GLY A 244 -14.25 -16.50 1.19
C GLY A 244 -15.28 -17.63 1.03
N GLY A 245 -14.95 -18.64 0.24
CA GLY A 245 -15.77 -19.83 0.01
C GLY A 245 -15.51 -21.00 0.97
N ASP A 246 -14.47 -20.96 1.80
CA ASP A 246 -14.05 -22.07 2.67
C ASP A 246 -13.85 -21.63 4.13
N ILE A 247 -14.83 -21.97 4.98
CA ILE A 247 -14.74 -21.70 6.44
C ILE A 247 -13.60 -22.46 7.13
N SER A 248 -13.06 -23.50 6.48
CA SER A 248 -11.91 -24.29 6.94
C SER A 248 -10.57 -23.64 6.58
N GLY A 249 -10.59 -22.66 5.67
CA GLY A 249 -9.40 -22.09 5.05
C GLY A 249 -8.59 -21.16 5.96
N ILE A 250 -7.28 -21.24 5.81
CA ILE A 250 -6.32 -20.22 6.22
C ILE A 250 -5.36 -19.93 5.07
N GLY A 251 -5.09 -18.67 4.81
CA GLY A 251 -4.12 -18.24 3.79
C GLY A 251 -3.41 -16.97 4.22
N TYR A 252 -2.64 -16.36 3.34
CA TYR A 252 -1.82 -15.20 3.66
C TYR A 252 -1.71 -14.23 2.49
N THR A 253 -1.47 -12.96 2.82
CA THR A 253 -1.41 -11.85 1.86
C THR A 253 -0.65 -10.66 2.46
N PRO A 254 -0.18 -9.67 1.66
CA PRO A 254 0.21 -8.37 2.17
C PRO A 254 -0.98 -7.61 2.79
N PHE A 255 -0.74 -6.89 3.90
CA PHE A 255 -1.78 -6.08 4.55
C PHE A 255 -2.33 -5.00 3.63
N TYR A 256 -1.45 -4.33 2.89
CA TYR A 256 -1.86 -3.32 1.92
C TYR A 256 -2.86 -3.87 0.90
N TYR A 257 -2.62 -5.08 0.40
CA TYR A 257 -3.51 -5.71 -0.57
C TYR A 257 -4.89 -5.99 0.04
N TYR A 258 -4.92 -6.45 1.29
CA TYR A 258 -6.14 -6.69 2.05
C TYR A 258 -6.91 -5.41 2.38
N ASP A 259 -6.22 -4.39 2.91
CA ASP A 259 -6.84 -3.17 3.43
C ASP A 259 -7.25 -2.19 2.33
N THR A 260 -6.48 -2.12 1.24
CA THR A 260 -6.64 -1.08 0.22
C THR A 260 -7.17 -1.62 -1.11
N ILE A 261 -6.65 -2.77 -1.58
CA ILE A 261 -6.95 -3.26 -2.94
C ILE A 261 -8.21 -4.13 -2.96
N VAL A 262 -8.36 -5.08 -2.04
CA VAL A 262 -9.51 -5.99 -2.03
C VAL A 262 -10.64 -5.47 -1.17
N ASN A 263 -10.43 -5.27 0.11
CA ASN A 263 -11.35 -4.69 1.11
C ASN A 263 -12.85 -4.97 0.84
N ASN A 264 -13.18 -6.24 0.57
CA ASN A 264 -14.54 -6.66 0.19
C ASN A 264 -15.33 -7.29 1.37
N GLY A 265 -14.67 -7.55 2.51
CA GLY A 265 -15.28 -8.16 3.69
C GLY A 265 -15.51 -9.68 3.60
N GLU A 266 -15.10 -10.32 2.51
CA GLU A 266 -15.24 -11.78 2.33
C GLU A 266 -14.22 -12.60 3.11
N THR A 267 -13.19 -11.94 3.63
CA THR A 267 -12.18 -12.54 4.50
C THR A 267 -11.92 -11.66 5.70
N LYS A 268 -11.42 -12.22 6.79
CA LYS A 268 -10.93 -11.43 7.92
C LYS A 268 -9.47 -11.75 8.24
N ALA A 269 -8.74 -10.71 8.66
CA ALA A 269 -7.38 -10.87 9.13
C ALA A 269 -7.34 -11.43 10.56
N VAL A 270 -6.53 -12.45 10.77
CA VAL A 270 -6.29 -13.08 12.08
C VAL A 270 -5.16 -12.34 12.81
N GLY A 271 -5.31 -12.13 14.12
CA GLY A 271 -4.25 -11.61 14.96
C GLY A 271 -3.09 -12.59 15.09
N VAL A 272 -1.88 -12.08 15.29
CA VAL A 272 -0.70 -12.90 15.59
C VAL A 272 -0.17 -12.54 16.97
N ASN A 273 -0.01 -13.54 17.84
CA ASN A 273 0.35 -13.35 19.24
C ASN A 273 -0.56 -12.30 19.95
N GLY A 274 -1.86 -12.32 19.65
CA GLY A 274 -2.85 -11.41 20.22
C GLY A 274 -2.90 -10.01 19.58
N THR A 275 -2.01 -9.69 18.64
CA THR A 275 -2.00 -8.40 17.94
C THR A 275 -2.69 -8.51 16.59
N VAL A 276 -3.77 -7.75 16.40
CA VAL A 276 -4.49 -7.68 15.11
C VAL A 276 -3.74 -6.72 14.17
N PRO A 277 -3.52 -7.10 12.88
CA PRO A 277 -2.89 -6.21 11.92
C PRO A 277 -3.78 -4.99 11.64
N SER A 278 -3.18 -3.81 11.66
CA SER A 278 -3.82 -2.54 11.35
C SER A 278 -2.76 -1.50 10.99
N LYS A 279 -3.15 -0.41 10.35
CA LYS A 279 -2.21 0.71 10.07
C LYS A 279 -1.46 1.17 11.32
N LYS A 280 -2.13 1.16 12.48
CA LYS A 280 -1.51 1.53 13.76
C LYS A 280 -0.46 0.51 14.18
N THR A 281 -0.82 -0.78 14.26
CA THR A 281 0.07 -1.84 14.76
C THR A 281 1.24 -2.15 13.80
N ILE A 282 1.09 -1.81 12.53
CA ILE A 282 2.17 -1.88 11.54
C ILE A 282 3.08 -0.65 11.67
N LYS A 283 2.51 0.54 11.86
CA LYS A 283 3.27 1.77 12.04
C LYS A 283 4.16 1.74 13.29
N ASP A 284 3.64 1.28 14.41
CA ASP A 284 4.37 1.16 15.68
C ASP A 284 5.16 -0.15 15.82
N ARG A 285 5.11 -1.02 14.79
CA ARG A 285 5.78 -2.33 14.73
C ARG A 285 5.38 -3.32 15.84
N SER A 286 4.20 -3.14 16.45
CA SER A 286 3.67 -4.10 17.42
C SER A 286 3.13 -5.37 16.77
N TYR A 287 2.75 -5.34 15.48
CA TYR A 287 2.41 -6.55 14.73
C TYR A 287 3.69 -7.31 14.36
N PRO A 288 3.76 -8.64 14.60
CA PRO A 288 5.02 -9.39 14.49
C PRO A 288 5.63 -9.47 13.09
N TYR A 289 4.80 -9.51 12.05
CA TYR A 289 5.24 -9.69 10.67
C TYR A 289 5.15 -8.38 9.86
N CYS A 290 5.67 -7.28 10.46
CA CYS A 290 5.87 -6.05 9.69
C CYS A 290 6.91 -6.26 8.60
N THR A 291 6.61 -5.76 7.41
CA THR A 291 7.48 -5.80 6.22
C THR A 291 7.65 -4.40 5.65
N GLU A 292 8.47 -4.28 4.64
CA GLU A 292 8.74 -3.00 3.98
C GLU A 292 8.54 -3.13 2.47
N ILE A 293 8.20 -2.01 1.86
CA ILE A 293 8.21 -1.82 0.42
C ILE A 293 9.54 -1.17 0.07
N TYR A 294 10.17 -1.65 -0.99
CA TYR A 294 11.49 -1.21 -1.42
C TYR A 294 11.44 -0.54 -2.78
N ALA A 295 12.29 0.44 -2.96
CA ALA A 295 12.68 0.93 -4.27
C ALA A 295 14.09 0.43 -4.56
N ALA A 296 14.35 0.03 -5.81
CA ALA A 296 15.69 -0.37 -6.24
C ALA A 296 16.04 0.17 -7.62
N VAL A 297 17.35 0.40 -7.81
CA VAL A 297 17.98 0.81 -9.07
C VAL A 297 19.30 0.06 -9.22
N ARG A 298 19.87 0.04 -10.42
CA ARG A 298 21.22 -0.46 -10.65
C ARG A 298 22.26 0.48 -10.02
N ALA A 299 23.33 -0.07 -9.47
CA ALA A 299 24.37 0.72 -8.83
C ALA A 299 25.19 1.58 -9.82
N ASP A 300 25.26 1.16 -11.07
CA ASP A 300 25.94 1.86 -12.17
C ASP A 300 25.11 2.97 -12.83
N ILE A 301 23.92 3.27 -12.28
CA ILE A 301 23.02 4.33 -12.77
C ILE A 301 23.71 5.70 -12.74
N ASP A 302 23.52 6.49 -13.79
CA ASP A 302 23.91 7.90 -13.79
C ASP A 302 23.14 8.67 -12.69
N ARG A 303 23.88 9.26 -11.75
CA ARG A 303 23.33 10.02 -10.62
C ARG A 303 22.66 11.33 -11.02
N THR A 304 22.77 11.74 -12.26
CA THR A 304 22.07 12.92 -12.82
C THR A 304 20.85 12.54 -13.62
N SER A 305 20.62 11.24 -13.87
CA SER A 305 19.46 10.76 -14.63
C SER A 305 18.14 10.98 -13.89
N LEU A 306 17.06 11.11 -14.65
CA LEU A 306 15.70 11.20 -14.10
C LEU A 306 15.32 9.95 -13.27
N ALA A 307 15.85 8.79 -13.61
CA ALA A 307 15.64 7.55 -12.86
C ALA A 307 16.28 7.62 -11.46
N TRP A 308 17.52 8.14 -11.37
CA TRP A 308 18.14 8.37 -10.07
C TRP A 308 17.39 9.44 -9.26
N LEU A 309 17.02 10.55 -9.90
CA LEU A 309 16.25 11.61 -9.23
C LEU A 309 14.90 11.10 -8.71
N LEU A 310 14.23 10.25 -9.48
CA LEU A 310 13.00 9.59 -9.05
C LEU A 310 13.22 8.65 -7.87
N PHE A 311 14.29 7.85 -7.92
CA PHE A 311 14.65 6.97 -6.80
C PHE A 311 14.88 7.80 -5.53
N GLU A 312 15.66 8.87 -5.57
CA GLU A 312 15.89 9.75 -4.42
C GLU A 312 14.60 10.46 -3.95
N TYR A 313 13.78 10.89 -4.90
CA TYR A 313 12.50 11.56 -4.63
C TYR A 313 11.58 10.77 -3.71
N LEU A 314 11.55 9.43 -3.80
CA LEU A 314 10.71 8.56 -2.96
C LEU A 314 11.01 8.72 -1.46
N SER A 315 12.18 9.23 -1.08
CA SER A 315 12.53 9.52 0.32
C SER A 315 12.35 11.00 0.70
N SER A 316 11.95 11.86 -0.25
CA SER A 316 11.65 13.26 0.01
C SER A 316 10.32 13.44 0.75
N GLY A 317 10.10 14.62 1.32
CA GLY A 317 8.81 14.93 1.95
C GLY A 317 7.62 14.82 0.98
N SER A 318 7.82 15.14 -0.30
CA SER A 318 6.80 15.00 -1.34
C SER A 318 6.59 13.53 -1.74
N GLY A 319 7.66 12.76 -1.87
CA GLY A 319 7.59 11.32 -2.13
C GLY A 319 6.87 10.56 -1.01
N ILE A 320 7.17 10.87 0.25
CA ILE A 320 6.48 10.28 1.42
C ILE A 320 4.97 10.60 1.38
N ARG A 321 4.57 11.82 1.01
CA ARG A 321 3.15 12.15 0.88
C ARG A 321 2.46 11.33 -0.21
N ILE A 322 3.11 11.12 -1.35
CA ILE A 322 2.56 10.27 -2.42
C ILE A 322 2.43 8.81 -1.95
N ILE A 323 3.40 8.31 -1.20
CA ILE A 323 3.35 6.96 -0.62
C ILE A 323 2.15 6.84 0.34
N GLU A 324 1.94 7.80 1.24
CA GLU A 324 0.77 7.81 2.14
C GLU A 324 -0.55 7.95 1.36
N GLU A 325 -0.57 8.77 0.31
CA GLU A 325 -1.73 8.96 -0.58
C GLU A 325 -2.11 7.67 -1.31
N SER A 326 -1.14 6.85 -1.66
CA SER A 326 -1.38 5.52 -2.26
C SER A 326 -1.95 4.50 -1.28
N GLY A 327 -2.00 4.82 0.02
CA GLY A 327 -2.53 3.96 1.08
C GLY A 327 -1.47 3.20 1.87
N TYR A 328 -0.20 3.22 1.46
CA TYR A 328 0.90 2.64 2.23
C TYR A 328 1.20 3.42 3.51
N ILE A 329 1.84 2.76 4.45
CA ILE A 329 2.24 3.34 5.73
C ILE A 329 3.66 3.88 5.59
N ARG A 330 3.89 5.15 5.95
CA ARG A 330 5.24 5.71 5.96
C ARG A 330 6.18 4.98 6.92
N LEU A 331 7.45 5.03 6.65
CA LEU A 331 8.51 4.47 7.49
C LEU A 331 8.56 5.09 8.90
#